data_e25773f5524cf174f6c94980ccf254e8
#
_entry.id   e25773f5524cf174f6c94980ccf254e8
#
_cell.length_a   1.000
_cell.length_b   1.000
_cell.length_c   1.000
_cell.angle_alpha   90.00
_cell.angle_beta   90.00
_cell.angle_gamma   90.00
#
_symmetry.space_group_name_H-M   'P 1'
#
loop_
_entity.id
_entity.type
_entity.pdbx_description
1 polymer ?
#
loop_
_entity_poly.entity_id
_entity_poly.type
_entity_poly.pdbx_seq_one_letter_code
_entity_poly.pdbx_strand_id
1 'polypeptide(L)'
;FKSYILQSVICSGIILVCTVSLDMGLTWVLDRYVEHYYLIYRGLYVYMVGLILWVVCILYLTYKLLKKVVNYVYELQAATGKLFDKSVDYIELSPELSEIAININRLKQEAENNARLAQENEQRKNDLIMYLAHDLKTPLSSVIGYLTLLHDDEQQISQELREKYLSISLDKAERLEDLINEFFEITRFNLSNITLQY
;
A
#
# COMPACT_ATOMS: atom_id res chain seq x y z
N PHE A 1 -26.44 2.50 2.96
CA PHE A 1 -27.07 3.84 3.01
C PHE A 1 -28.54 3.77 2.60
N LYS A 2 -28.87 3.22 1.41
CA LYS A 2 -30.28 3.09 0.94
C LYS A 2 -31.20 2.39 1.95
N SER A 3 -30.74 1.31 2.60
CA SER A 3 -31.51 0.57 3.60
C SER A 3 -31.85 1.42 4.83
N TYR A 4 -30.95 2.28 5.28
CA TYR A 4 -31.21 3.16 6.43
C TYR A 4 -32.17 4.29 6.09
N ILE A 5 -32.06 4.88 4.90
CA ILE A 5 -33.05 5.87 4.42
C ILE A 5 -34.42 5.22 4.36
N LEU A 6 -34.51 4.02 3.79
CA LEU A 6 -35.77 3.28 3.73
C LEU A 6 -36.36 3.00 5.12
N GLN A 7 -35.51 2.55 6.08
CA GLN A 7 -35.94 2.35 7.46
C GLN A 7 -36.43 3.64 8.13
N SER A 8 -35.72 4.77 7.91
CA SER A 8 -36.14 6.07 8.44
C SER A 8 -37.50 6.51 7.89
N VAL A 9 -37.71 6.34 6.58
CA VAL A 9 -38.99 6.67 5.94
C VAL A 9 -40.11 5.76 6.45
N ILE A 10 -39.85 4.47 6.58
CA ILE A 10 -40.86 3.50 7.08
C ILE A 10 -41.19 3.82 8.55
N CYS A 11 -40.23 4.04 9.42
CA CYS A 11 -40.47 4.41 10.82
C CYS A 11 -41.26 5.73 10.93
N SER A 12 -40.90 6.74 10.13
CA SER A 12 -41.60 8.02 10.06
C SER A 12 -43.07 7.83 9.63
N GLY A 13 -43.33 7.02 8.60
CA GLY A 13 -44.66 6.68 8.15
C GLY A 13 -45.49 5.94 9.21
N ILE A 14 -44.90 4.95 9.88
CA ILE A 14 -45.57 4.19 10.96
C ILE A 14 -45.97 5.11 12.12
N ILE A 15 -45.04 5.97 12.58
CA ILE A 15 -45.32 6.92 13.67
C ILE A 15 -46.46 7.87 13.29
N LEU A 16 -46.47 8.39 12.06
CA LEU A 16 -47.53 9.29 11.58
C LEU A 16 -48.90 8.58 11.52
N VAL A 17 -48.95 7.37 10.97
CA VAL A 17 -50.19 6.59 10.90
C VAL A 17 -50.68 6.24 12.32
N CYS A 18 -49.79 5.85 13.23
CA CYS A 18 -50.16 5.52 14.61
C CYS A 18 -50.70 6.75 15.36
N THR A 19 -50.08 7.93 15.22
CA THR A 19 -50.53 9.16 15.88
C THR A 19 -51.89 9.61 15.36
N VAL A 20 -52.14 9.58 14.05
CA VAL A 20 -53.42 9.92 13.44
C VAL A 20 -54.51 8.93 13.85
N SER A 21 -54.26 7.63 13.81
CA SER A 21 -55.19 6.57 14.20
C SER A 21 -55.58 6.68 15.68
N LEU A 22 -54.62 7.00 16.53
CA LEU A 22 -54.82 7.15 17.98
C LEU A 22 -55.67 8.39 18.29
N ASP A 23 -55.47 9.51 17.57
CA ASP A 23 -56.25 10.71 17.70
C ASP A 23 -57.68 10.50 17.19
N MET A 24 -57.90 9.87 16.03
CA MET A 24 -59.22 9.51 15.52
C MET A 24 -59.98 8.58 16.46
N GLY A 25 -59.35 7.53 16.96
CA GLY A 25 -59.93 6.58 17.90
C GLY A 25 -60.39 7.24 19.20
N LEU A 26 -59.52 8.09 19.79
CA LEU A 26 -59.80 8.84 21.00
C LEU A 26 -60.91 9.90 20.79
N THR A 27 -60.93 10.59 19.64
CA THR A 27 -62.02 11.55 19.33
C THR A 27 -63.33 10.83 19.22
N TRP A 28 -63.43 9.71 18.51
CA TRP A 28 -64.66 8.94 18.35
C TRP A 28 -65.23 8.46 19.71
N VAL A 29 -64.39 8.05 20.64
CA VAL A 29 -64.82 7.57 21.97
C VAL A 29 -65.24 8.73 22.89
N LEU A 30 -64.55 9.85 22.88
CA LEU A 30 -64.70 10.93 23.83
C LEU A 30 -65.67 12.04 23.38
N ASP A 31 -65.95 12.14 22.09
CA ASP A 31 -66.91 13.15 21.53
C ASP A 31 -68.29 13.06 22.15
N ARG A 32 -68.61 11.90 22.72
CA ARG A 32 -69.88 11.61 23.38
C ARG A 32 -69.97 12.04 24.87
N TYR A 33 -68.78 12.34 25.53
CA TYR A 33 -68.72 12.53 26.97
C TYR A 33 -68.01 13.81 27.42
N VAL A 34 -67.37 14.55 26.51
CA VAL A 34 -66.48 15.68 26.86
C VAL A 34 -66.78 16.93 26.03
N GLU A 35 -66.72 18.10 26.66
CA GLU A 35 -66.91 19.39 25.95
C GLU A 35 -65.84 19.59 24.84
N HIS A 36 -66.24 20.21 23.74
CA HIS A 36 -65.43 20.44 22.51
C HIS A 36 -64.08 21.11 22.78
N TYR A 37 -63.97 21.95 23.80
CA TYR A 37 -62.73 22.61 24.22
C TYR A 37 -61.62 21.64 24.62
N TYR A 38 -61.91 20.58 25.34
CA TYR A 38 -60.92 19.59 25.77
C TYR A 38 -60.42 18.70 24.62
N LEU A 39 -61.18 18.52 23.58
CA LEU A 39 -60.82 17.75 22.41
C LEU A 39 -59.64 18.38 21.64
N ILE A 40 -59.63 19.72 21.53
CA ILE A 40 -58.57 20.48 20.84
C ILE A 40 -57.21 20.33 21.57
N TYR A 41 -57.19 20.51 22.90
CA TYR A 41 -55.97 20.40 23.71
C TYR A 41 -55.42 18.97 23.70
N ARG A 42 -56.27 17.97 23.68
CA ARG A 42 -55.90 16.58 23.60
C ARG A 42 -55.26 16.24 22.24
N GLY A 43 -55.85 16.70 21.14
CA GLY A 43 -55.29 16.54 19.82
C GLY A 43 -53.86 17.13 19.75
N LEU A 44 -53.69 18.37 20.24
CA LEU A 44 -52.38 19.03 20.31
C LEU A 44 -51.39 18.20 21.12
N TYR A 45 -51.77 17.62 22.25
CA TYR A 45 -50.92 16.78 23.07
C TYR A 45 -50.47 15.50 22.35
N VAL A 46 -51.37 14.81 21.65
CA VAL A 46 -51.06 13.60 20.88
C VAL A 46 -50.06 13.90 19.76
N TYR A 47 -50.25 15.01 19.04
CA TYR A 47 -49.29 15.42 18.00
C TYR A 47 -47.92 15.80 18.59
N MET A 48 -47.88 16.48 19.73
CA MET A 48 -46.59 16.81 20.39
C MET A 48 -45.85 15.56 20.84
N VAL A 49 -46.53 14.56 21.41
CA VAL A 49 -45.95 13.27 21.78
C VAL A 49 -45.43 12.52 20.55
N GLY A 50 -46.22 12.50 19.47
CA GLY A 50 -45.79 11.90 18.19
C GLY A 50 -44.55 12.55 17.61
N LEU A 51 -44.48 13.88 17.68
CA LEU A 51 -43.29 14.63 17.21
C LEU A 51 -42.04 14.30 18.05
N ILE A 52 -42.17 14.21 19.36
CA ILE A 52 -41.06 13.83 20.26
C ILE A 52 -40.58 12.42 19.93
N LEU A 53 -41.49 11.46 19.77
CA LEU A 53 -41.12 10.07 19.40
C LEU A 53 -40.43 10.01 18.04
N TRP A 54 -40.88 10.81 17.08
CA TRP A 54 -40.28 10.92 15.75
C TRP A 54 -38.82 11.45 15.84
N VAL A 55 -38.61 12.53 16.59
CA VAL A 55 -37.28 13.11 16.80
C VAL A 55 -36.34 12.09 17.48
N VAL A 56 -36.83 11.40 18.52
CA VAL A 56 -36.03 10.36 19.22
C VAL A 56 -35.67 9.22 18.26
N CYS A 57 -36.61 8.79 17.41
CA CYS A 57 -36.34 7.76 16.41
C CYS A 57 -35.26 8.18 15.41
N ILE A 58 -35.32 9.42 14.90
CA ILE A 58 -34.31 9.96 13.99
C ILE A 58 -32.93 10.02 14.68
N LEU A 59 -32.87 10.53 15.92
CA LEU A 59 -31.63 10.61 16.69
C LEU A 59 -31.04 9.21 16.92
N TYR A 60 -31.85 8.22 17.21
CA TYR A 60 -31.39 6.83 17.36
C TYR A 60 -30.82 6.25 16.07
N LEU A 61 -31.49 6.48 14.93
CA LEU A 61 -31.04 6.03 13.61
C LEU A 61 -29.73 6.72 13.19
N THR A 62 -29.63 8.04 13.40
CA THR A 62 -28.39 8.78 13.10
C THR A 62 -27.22 8.34 13.99
N TYR A 63 -27.46 8.11 15.28
CA TYR A 63 -26.45 7.56 16.19
C TYR A 63 -25.93 6.18 15.71
N LYS A 64 -26.85 5.29 15.31
CA LYS A 64 -26.49 3.97 14.77
C LYS A 64 -25.68 4.05 13.50
N LEU A 65 -26.00 4.99 12.59
CA LEU A 65 -25.23 5.25 11.37
C LEU A 65 -23.82 5.76 11.68
N LEU A 66 -23.71 6.77 12.56
CA LEU A 66 -22.44 7.34 12.96
C LEU A 66 -21.53 6.27 13.59
N LYS A 67 -22.07 5.45 14.49
CA LYS A 67 -21.33 4.34 15.10
C LYS A 67 -20.78 3.37 14.05
N LYS A 68 -21.59 3.05 13.01
CA LYS A 68 -21.15 2.17 11.93
C LYS A 68 -20.02 2.79 11.11
N VAL A 69 -20.12 4.07 10.76
CA VAL A 69 -19.06 4.80 10.02
C VAL A 69 -17.77 4.88 10.83
N VAL A 70 -17.87 5.16 12.11
CA VAL A 70 -16.70 5.21 13.01
C VAL A 70 -15.99 3.84 13.05
N ASN A 71 -16.73 2.74 13.12
CA ASN A 71 -16.15 1.39 13.08
C ASN A 71 -15.39 1.14 11.77
N TYR A 72 -15.93 1.56 10.63
CA TYR A 72 -15.23 1.43 9.34
C TYR A 72 -13.91 2.21 9.30
N VAL A 73 -13.91 3.42 9.90
CA VAL A 73 -12.67 4.21 10.01
C VAL A 73 -11.62 3.48 10.86
N TYR A 74 -12.02 2.88 11.98
CA TYR A 74 -11.11 2.08 12.82
C TYR A 74 -10.58 0.83 12.09
N GLU A 75 -11.44 0.13 11.34
CA GLU A 75 -11.00 -1.01 10.52
C GLU A 75 -9.97 -0.60 9.46
N LEU A 76 -10.21 0.52 8.77
CA LEU A 76 -9.27 1.05 7.78
C LEU A 76 -7.95 1.51 8.42
N GLN A 77 -8.00 2.15 9.58
CA GLN A 77 -6.80 2.54 10.31
C GLN A 77 -5.99 1.30 10.74
N ALA A 78 -6.65 0.27 11.24
CA ALA A 78 -5.99 -0.98 11.60
C ALA A 78 -5.39 -1.68 10.37
N ALA A 79 -6.07 -1.65 9.22
CA ALA A 79 -5.59 -2.19 7.96
C ALA A 79 -4.33 -1.49 7.46
N THR A 80 -4.27 -0.15 7.54
CA THR A 80 -3.07 0.61 7.15
C THR A 80 -1.87 0.29 8.03
N GLY A 81 -2.07 0.05 9.34
CA GLY A 81 -1.01 -0.42 10.24
C GLY A 81 -0.45 -1.79 9.87
N LYS A 82 -1.29 -2.66 9.30
CA LYS A 82 -0.90 -4.02 8.86
C LYS A 82 -0.27 -4.04 7.46
N LEU A 83 -0.32 -2.96 6.71
CA LEU A 83 0.20 -2.90 5.34
C LEU A 83 1.69 -3.24 5.25
N PHE A 84 2.48 -2.76 6.22
CA PHE A 84 3.93 -2.97 6.28
C PHE A 84 4.34 -4.13 7.21
N ASP A 85 3.38 -4.80 7.84
CA ASP A 85 3.66 -5.96 8.68
C ASP A 85 3.82 -7.21 7.81
N LYS A 86 5.04 -7.76 7.81
CA LYS A 86 5.38 -8.98 7.05
C LYS A 86 4.76 -10.25 7.63
N SER A 87 4.25 -10.21 8.87
CA SER A 87 3.62 -11.37 9.50
C SER A 87 2.18 -11.59 9.06
N VAL A 88 1.57 -10.61 8.38
CA VAL A 88 0.18 -10.64 7.93
C VAL A 88 0.15 -10.82 6.42
N ASP A 89 -0.18 -11.99 5.93
CA ASP A 89 -0.24 -12.26 4.49
C ASP A 89 -1.45 -11.61 3.82
N TYR A 90 -2.58 -11.53 4.52
CA TYR A 90 -3.83 -11.02 3.96
C TYR A 90 -4.58 -10.15 4.95
N ILE A 91 -5.08 -9.00 4.49
CA ILE A 91 -5.88 -8.06 5.27
C ILE A 91 -7.35 -8.30 4.96
N GLU A 92 -8.11 -8.73 5.99
CA GLU A 92 -9.55 -8.88 5.91
C GLU A 92 -10.24 -7.65 6.49
N LEU A 93 -11.29 -7.18 5.81
CA LEU A 93 -12.18 -6.11 6.24
C LEU A 93 -13.62 -6.59 6.19
N SER A 94 -14.53 -5.80 6.78
CA SER A 94 -15.96 -6.08 6.72
C SER A 94 -16.46 -6.19 5.27
N PRO A 95 -17.53 -6.97 5.00
CA PRO A 95 -18.03 -7.22 3.65
C PRO A 95 -18.32 -5.95 2.85
N GLU A 96 -18.72 -4.87 3.54
CA GLU A 96 -18.99 -3.57 2.91
C GLU A 96 -17.72 -2.84 2.43
N LEU A 97 -16.54 -3.23 2.94
CA LEU A 97 -15.23 -2.71 2.58
C LEU A 97 -14.39 -3.70 1.75
N SER A 98 -15.03 -4.76 1.25
CA SER A 98 -14.35 -5.84 0.51
C SER A 98 -13.55 -5.35 -0.71
N GLU A 99 -14.08 -4.39 -1.47
CA GLU A 99 -13.39 -3.79 -2.62
C GLU A 99 -12.12 -3.05 -2.18
N ILE A 100 -12.19 -2.35 -1.06
CA ILE A 100 -11.02 -1.66 -0.46
C ILE A 100 -10.00 -2.70 0.02
N ALA A 101 -10.45 -3.79 0.65
CA ALA A 101 -9.57 -4.88 1.08
C ALA A 101 -8.79 -5.49 -0.09
N ILE A 102 -9.46 -5.75 -1.22
CA ILE A 102 -8.83 -6.27 -2.44
C ILE A 102 -7.76 -5.30 -2.95
N ASN A 103 -8.07 -4.00 -3.02
CA ASN A 103 -7.11 -2.99 -3.47
C ASN A 103 -5.91 -2.85 -2.53
N ILE A 104 -6.13 -2.86 -1.21
CA ILE A 104 -5.04 -2.81 -0.22
C ILE A 104 -4.14 -4.05 -0.34
N ASN A 105 -4.71 -5.26 -0.46
CA ASN A 105 -3.94 -6.49 -0.60
C ASN A 105 -3.13 -6.51 -1.91
N ARG A 106 -3.70 -6.00 -3.00
CA ARG A 106 -2.98 -5.84 -4.27
C ARG A 106 -1.79 -4.88 -4.14
N LEU A 107 -2.00 -3.70 -3.54
CA LEU A 107 -0.93 -2.73 -3.31
C LEU A 107 0.18 -3.30 -2.41
N LYS A 108 -0.19 -4.07 -1.38
CA LYS A 108 0.77 -4.77 -0.52
C LYS A 108 1.64 -5.73 -1.33
N GLN A 109 1.01 -6.58 -2.15
CA GLN A 109 1.71 -7.54 -2.99
C GLN A 109 2.62 -6.87 -4.03
N GLU A 110 2.15 -5.77 -4.65
CA GLU A 110 2.97 -4.97 -5.58
C GLU A 110 4.18 -4.35 -4.87
N ALA A 111 4.00 -3.80 -3.65
CA ALA A 111 5.08 -3.22 -2.86
C ALA A 111 6.12 -4.29 -2.44
N GLU A 112 5.68 -5.46 -2.01
CA GLU A 112 6.56 -6.58 -1.65
C GLU A 112 7.33 -7.10 -2.86
N ASN A 113 6.68 -7.26 -4.01
CA ASN A 113 7.33 -7.65 -5.26
C ASN A 113 8.37 -6.62 -5.72
N ASN A 114 8.04 -5.34 -5.65
CA ASN A 114 8.98 -4.28 -6.00
C ASN A 114 10.19 -4.23 -5.06
N ALA A 115 9.97 -4.41 -3.76
CA ALA A 115 11.06 -4.49 -2.78
C ALA A 115 11.98 -5.69 -3.04
N ARG A 116 11.41 -6.86 -3.35
CA ARG A 116 12.17 -8.06 -3.72
C ARG A 116 12.97 -7.86 -4.99
N LEU A 117 12.35 -7.31 -6.04
CA LEU A 117 13.04 -7.01 -7.31
C LEU A 117 14.18 -6.00 -7.11
N ALA A 118 13.96 -4.98 -6.29
CA ALA A 118 15.01 -4.01 -5.95
C ALA A 118 16.19 -4.68 -5.24
N GLN A 119 15.92 -5.55 -4.27
CA GLN A 119 16.94 -6.31 -3.55
C GLN A 119 17.71 -7.27 -4.47
N GLU A 120 17.00 -8.01 -5.35
CA GLU A 120 17.63 -8.90 -6.33
C GLU A 120 18.53 -8.12 -7.30
N ASN A 121 18.08 -6.94 -7.76
CA ASN A 121 18.88 -6.09 -8.65
C ASN A 121 20.13 -5.55 -7.95
N GLU A 122 20.00 -5.15 -6.69
CA GLU A 122 21.16 -4.71 -5.89
C GLU A 122 22.15 -5.84 -5.67
N GLN A 123 21.67 -7.04 -5.37
CA GLN A 123 22.53 -8.21 -5.22
C GLN A 123 23.25 -8.56 -6.53
N ARG A 124 22.54 -8.60 -7.66
CA ARG A 124 23.15 -8.82 -8.99
C ARG A 124 24.22 -7.78 -9.32
N LYS A 125 23.96 -6.51 -8.97
CA LYS A 125 24.93 -5.43 -9.14
C LYS A 125 26.20 -5.68 -8.30
N ASN A 126 26.04 -6.08 -7.05
CA ASN A 126 27.13 -6.36 -6.14
C ASN A 126 27.92 -7.60 -6.60
N ASP A 127 27.24 -8.65 -7.04
CA ASP A 127 27.87 -9.86 -7.58
C ASP A 127 28.70 -9.53 -8.85
N LEU A 128 28.16 -8.70 -9.74
CA LEU A 128 28.85 -8.25 -10.94
C LEU A 128 30.13 -7.45 -10.58
N ILE A 129 30.05 -6.54 -9.61
CA ILE A 129 31.21 -5.75 -9.14
C ILE A 129 32.26 -6.67 -8.54
N MET A 130 31.87 -7.66 -7.73
CA MET A 130 32.80 -8.62 -7.12
C MET A 130 33.49 -9.48 -8.17
N TYR A 131 32.74 -10.00 -9.13
CA TYR A 131 33.26 -10.78 -10.25
C TYR A 131 34.28 -9.97 -11.05
N LEU A 132 33.92 -8.75 -11.42
CA LEU A 132 34.80 -7.86 -12.18
C LEU A 132 36.10 -7.52 -11.40
N ALA A 133 35.96 -7.20 -10.12
CA ALA A 133 37.15 -6.90 -9.27
C ALA A 133 38.13 -8.09 -9.21
N HIS A 134 37.60 -9.32 -9.15
CA HIS A 134 38.40 -10.53 -9.19
C HIS A 134 39.11 -10.69 -10.55
N ASP A 135 38.38 -10.51 -11.66
CA ASP A 135 38.91 -10.72 -13.00
C ASP A 135 39.91 -9.63 -13.45
N LEU A 136 39.74 -8.40 -12.93
CA LEU A 136 40.74 -7.32 -13.11
C LEU A 136 41.97 -7.53 -12.25
N LYS A 137 41.84 -8.07 -11.01
CA LYS A 137 42.95 -8.28 -10.10
C LYS A 137 44.00 -9.26 -10.67
N THR A 138 43.55 -10.32 -11.34
CA THR A 138 44.41 -11.39 -11.84
C THR A 138 45.42 -10.88 -12.90
N PRO A 139 45.03 -10.23 -14.02
CA PRO A 139 45.96 -9.70 -14.98
C PRO A 139 46.81 -8.54 -14.39
N LEU A 140 46.22 -7.69 -13.56
CA LEU A 140 46.91 -6.59 -12.90
C LEU A 140 48.06 -7.10 -11.99
N SER A 141 47.78 -8.13 -11.16
CA SER A 141 48.82 -8.73 -10.32
C SER A 141 49.95 -9.36 -11.15
N SER A 142 49.61 -9.92 -12.32
CA SER A 142 50.63 -10.49 -13.24
C SER A 142 51.50 -9.38 -13.84
N VAL A 143 50.90 -8.27 -14.31
CA VAL A 143 51.62 -7.10 -14.82
C VAL A 143 52.59 -6.56 -13.77
N ILE A 144 52.07 -6.30 -12.56
CA ILE A 144 52.92 -5.82 -11.43
C ILE A 144 54.04 -6.79 -11.15
N GLY A 145 53.75 -8.10 -11.07
CA GLY A 145 54.76 -9.13 -10.77
C GLY A 145 55.89 -9.16 -11.79
N TYR A 146 55.61 -9.19 -13.10
CA TYR A 146 56.62 -9.19 -14.14
C TYR A 146 57.37 -7.88 -14.23
N LEU A 147 56.72 -6.73 -14.03
CA LEU A 147 57.41 -5.43 -13.99
C LEU A 147 58.32 -5.30 -12.76
N THR A 148 57.91 -5.84 -11.61
CA THR A 148 58.75 -5.90 -10.41
C THR A 148 59.99 -6.74 -10.65
N LEU A 149 59.87 -7.92 -11.30
CA LEU A 149 61.02 -8.74 -11.66
C LEU A 149 62.00 -8.03 -12.63
N LEU A 150 61.47 -7.19 -13.51
CA LEU A 150 62.29 -6.39 -14.43
C LEU A 150 62.94 -5.17 -13.75
N HIS A 151 62.32 -4.63 -12.70
CA HIS A 151 62.81 -3.46 -11.97
C HIS A 151 63.90 -3.84 -10.97
N ASP A 152 63.73 -4.96 -10.25
CA ASP A 152 64.63 -5.43 -9.19
C ASP A 152 65.87 -6.17 -9.77
N ASP A 153 66.49 -5.63 -10.82
CA ASP A 153 67.50 -6.20 -11.70
C ASP A 153 68.90 -6.36 -11.00
N GLU A 154 68.93 -6.87 -9.75
CA GLU A 154 70.14 -7.31 -9.09
C GLU A 154 70.73 -8.63 -9.67
N GLN A 155 69.90 -9.39 -10.38
CA GLN A 155 70.28 -10.59 -11.12
C GLN A 155 70.31 -10.23 -12.60
N GLN A 156 71.42 -10.47 -13.27
CA GLN A 156 71.61 -10.30 -14.71
C GLN A 156 70.64 -11.17 -15.50
N ILE A 157 69.42 -10.65 -15.67
CA ILE A 157 68.33 -11.27 -16.50
C ILE A 157 68.81 -11.23 -17.95
N SER A 158 68.79 -12.40 -18.64
CA SER A 158 69.11 -12.45 -20.06
C SER A 158 68.18 -11.56 -20.88
N GLN A 159 68.71 -11.02 -21.99
CA GLN A 159 67.90 -10.17 -22.84
C GLN A 159 66.58 -10.89 -23.35
N GLU A 160 66.69 -12.18 -23.64
CA GLU A 160 65.56 -13.01 -24.06
C GLU A 160 64.48 -13.11 -22.95
N LEU A 161 64.90 -13.23 -21.70
CA LEU A 161 63.98 -13.30 -20.56
C LEU A 161 63.34 -11.95 -20.27
N ARG A 162 64.05 -10.84 -20.46
CA ARG A 162 63.54 -9.48 -20.37
C ARG A 162 62.46 -9.20 -21.41
N GLU A 163 62.72 -9.57 -22.68
CA GLU A 163 61.75 -9.43 -23.76
C GLU A 163 60.49 -10.26 -23.49
N LYS A 164 60.66 -11.48 -22.96
CA LYS A 164 59.53 -12.36 -22.58
C LYS A 164 58.66 -11.73 -21.48
N TYR A 165 59.26 -11.18 -20.42
CA TYR A 165 58.49 -10.56 -19.33
C TYR A 165 57.79 -9.31 -19.77
N LEU A 166 58.38 -8.48 -20.67
CA LEU A 166 57.72 -7.31 -21.27
C LEU A 166 56.55 -7.74 -22.13
N SER A 167 56.73 -8.78 -22.98
CA SER A 167 55.62 -9.29 -23.82
C SER A 167 54.47 -9.81 -23.00
N ILE A 168 54.73 -10.56 -21.92
CA ILE A 168 53.64 -11.05 -21.05
C ILE A 168 52.93 -9.88 -20.33
N SER A 169 53.70 -8.87 -19.87
CA SER A 169 53.14 -7.71 -19.22
C SER A 169 52.22 -6.93 -20.16
N LEU A 170 52.63 -6.76 -21.44
CA LEU A 170 51.84 -6.10 -22.44
C LEU A 170 50.54 -6.86 -22.76
N ASP A 171 50.64 -8.19 -23.00
CA ASP A 171 49.46 -9.05 -23.23
C ASP A 171 48.45 -8.96 -22.07
N LYS A 172 48.90 -8.94 -20.82
CA LYS A 172 48.06 -8.83 -19.65
C LYS A 172 47.44 -7.43 -19.50
N ALA A 173 48.15 -6.37 -19.88
CA ALA A 173 47.66 -5.00 -19.89
C ALA A 173 46.58 -4.80 -20.97
N GLU A 174 46.77 -5.33 -22.17
CA GLU A 174 45.76 -5.34 -23.25
C GLU A 174 44.49 -6.09 -22.82
N ARG A 175 44.67 -7.25 -22.19
CA ARG A 175 43.53 -8.00 -21.64
C ARG A 175 42.76 -7.21 -20.56
N LEU A 176 43.47 -6.43 -19.73
CA LEU A 176 42.87 -5.56 -18.72
C LEU A 176 42.04 -4.44 -19.37
N GLU A 177 42.59 -3.84 -20.44
CA GLU A 177 41.87 -2.82 -21.22
C GLU A 177 40.57 -3.39 -21.81
N ASP A 178 40.60 -4.58 -22.43
CA ASP A 178 39.43 -5.26 -22.95
C ASP A 178 38.33 -5.47 -21.88
N LEU A 179 38.74 -5.97 -20.70
CA LEU A 179 37.79 -6.19 -19.59
C LEU A 179 37.16 -4.88 -19.10
N ILE A 180 37.93 -3.79 -19.05
CA ILE A 180 37.41 -2.48 -18.68
C ILE A 180 36.40 -1.96 -19.74
N ASN A 181 36.70 -2.11 -21.01
CA ASN A 181 35.81 -1.69 -22.11
C ASN A 181 34.50 -2.50 -22.09
N GLU A 182 34.58 -3.82 -21.92
CA GLU A 182 33.41 -4.69 -21.76
C GLU A 182 32.53 -4.27 -20.58
N PHE A 183 33.13 -3.92 -19.44
CA PHE A 183 32.39 -3.40 -18.30
C PHE A 183 31.66 -2.08 -18.59
N PHE A 184 32.31 -1.14 -19.27
CA PHE A 184 31.68 0.12 -19.65
C PHE A 184 30.50 -0.10 -20.60
N GLU A 185 30.57 -1.03 -21.52
CA GLU A 185 29.47 -1.39 -22.41
C GLU A 185 28.28 -1.97 -21.61
N ILE A 186 28.53 -2.90 -20.70
CA ILE A 186 27.47 -3.50 -19.84
C ILE A 186 26.81 -2.43 -18.99
N THR A 187 27.59 -1.54 -18.35
CA THR A 187 27.04 -0.48 -17.49
C THR A 187 26.25 0.56 -18.30
N ARG A 188 26.71 0.93 -19.49
CA ARG A 188 26.01 1.85 -20.40
C ARG A 188 24.67 1.28 -20.86
N PHE A 189 24.63 0.00 -21.21
CA PHE A 189 23.40 -0.67 -21.64
C PHE A 189 22.36 -0.72 -20.50
N ASN A 190 22.77 -0.97 -19.28
CA ASN A 190 21.90 -0.98 -18.11
C ASN A 190 21.32 0.42 -17.80
N LEU A 191 22.10 1.48 -17.95
CA LEU A 191 21.65 2.85 -17.76
C LEU A 191 20.65 3.32 -18.86
N SER A 192 20.81 2.89 -20.11
CA SER A 192 19.90 3.24 -21.19
C SER A 192 18.52 2.60 -21.07
N ASN A 193 18.43 1.40 -20.47
CA ASN A 193 17.15 0.72 -20.24
C ASN A 193 16.33 1.33 -19.10
N ILE A 194 16.96 2.01 -18.15
CA ILE A 194 16.26 2.69 -17.04
C ILE A 194 15.56 3.97 -17.51
N THR A 195 16.07 4.66 -18.54
CA THR A 195 15.49 5.91 -19.05
C THR A 195 14.30 5.73 -20.00
N LEU A 196 13.97 4.51 -20.39
CA LEU A 196 12.87 4.20 -21.31
C LEU A 196 11.56 3.75 -20.62
N GLN A 197 11.49 3.74 -19.29
CA GLN A 197 10.31 3.33 -18.53
C GLN A 197 9.55 4.50 -17.86
N TYR A 198 9.63 5.72 -18.42
CA TYR A 198 8.77 6.87 -18.04
C TYR A 198 7.76 7.21 -19.12
#